data_fd601ddfd6c771a0ba611cd56aa04bdb
#
_entry.id   fd601ddfd6c771a0ba611cd56aa04bdb
#
_cell.length_a   1.000
_cell.length_b   1.000
_cell.length_c   1.000
_cell.angle_alpha   90.00
_cell.angle_beta   90.00
_cell.angle_gamma   90.00
#
_symmetry.space_group_name_H-M   'P 1'
#
loop_
_entity.id
_entity.type
_entity.pdbx_description
1 polymer ?
#
loop_
_entity_poly.entity_id
_entity_poly.type
_entity_poly.pdbx_seq_one_letter_code
_entity_poly.pdbx_strand_id
1 'polypeptide(L)'
;HPTQMLADMLTIREHLGRLKGVRLVYMGDARYNMGNSLMVTCAKLGMDFVACTSKKYFPDAKMVEYCEGVAKETGASITLTEDVKEGTKDADVIYTDVWVSMGEPDEIWEERLHDLMPYQVNKEAMANAKEGAIFMHCLPAFHDLKTRIGKEVYEKFGYSELEVTDEVFEGRQSVVFDEAENRMHTIKACLLYTSPSP
;
A
#
# COMPACT_ATOMS: atom_id res chain seq x y z
N HIS A 1 5.94 -9.52 -4.73
CA HIS A 1 6.94 -8.54 -4.25
C HIS A 1 7.61 -8.91 -2.91
N PRO A 2 8.23 -10.11 -2.74
CA PRO A 2 8.76 -10.52 -1.44
C PRO A 2 9.82 -9.58 -0.88
N THR A 3 10.69 -9.02 -1.74
CA THR A 3 11.75 -8.08 -1.31
C THR A 3 11.19 -6.72 -0.87
N GLN A 4 10.07 -6.28 -1.44
CA GLN A 4 9.36 -5.10 -0.97
C GLN A 4 8.78 -5.36 0.42
N MET A 5 8.17 -6.51 0.64
CA MET A 5 7.63 -6.88 1.96
C MET A 5 8.67 -6.85 3.08
N LEU A 6 9.91 -7.21 2.81
CA LEU A 6 10.99 -7.10 3.79
C LEU A 6 11.26 -5.65 4.18
N ALA A 7 11.29 -4.75 3.20
CA ALA A 7 11.47 -3.32 3.44
C ALA A 7 10.28 -2.72 4.22
N ASP A 8 9.06 -3.04 3.78
CA ASP A 8 7.85 -2.55 4.41
C ASP A 8 7.76 -2.97 5.88
N MET A 9 8.00 -4.26 6.16
CA MET A 9 7.96 -4.77 7.52
C MET A 9 9.09 -4.23 8.40
N LEU A 10 10.28 -3.99 7.84
CA LEU A 10 11.36 -3.31 8.55
C LEU A 10 10.95 -1.88 8.93
N THR A 11 10.44 -1.12 7.97
CA THR A 11 9.98 0.27 8.17
C THR A 11 8.86 0.36 9.21
N ILE A 12 7.83 -0.50 9.09
CA ILE A 12 6.74 -0.56 10.07
C ILE A 12 7.29 -0.84 11.47
N ARG A 13 8.21 -1.80 11.60
CA ARG A 13 8.81 -2.14 12.89
C ARG A 13 9.65 -1.01 13.48
N GLU A 14 10.39 -0.26 12.66
CA GLU A 14 11.19 0.89 13.09
C GLU A 14 10.31 2.04 13.60
N HIS A 15 9.22 2.35 12.90
CA HIS A 15 8.34 3.45 13.25
C HIS A 15 7.32 3.11 14.35
N LEU A 16 6.78 1.89 14.35
CA LEU A 16 5.72 1.47 15.29
C LEU A 16 6.18 0.54 16.41
N GLY A 17 7.42 0.06 16.39
CA GLY A 17 8.01 -0.82 17.40
C GLY A 17 7.49 -2.27 17.40
N ARG A 18 6.51 -2.59 16.54
CA ARG A 18 5.87 -3.92 16.47
C ARG A 18 5.40 -4.23 15.06
N LEU A 19 5.08 -5.52 14.82
CA LEU A 19 4.36 -5.98 13.64
C LEU A 19 3.02 -6.61 14.04
N LYS A 20 3.04 -7.58 14.97
CA LYS A 20 1.81 -8.26 15.40
C LYS A 20 0.77 -7.26 15.92
N GLY A 21 -0.47 -7.40 15.42
CA GLY A 21 -1.59 -6.53 15.76
C GLY A 21 -1.52 -5.13 15.14
N VAL A 22 -0.60 -4.87 14.20
CA VAL A 22 -0.63 -3.67 13.36
C VAL A 22 -1.77 -3.80 12.37
N ARG A 23 -2.61 -2.77 12.24
CA ARG A 23 -3.67 -2.67 11.24
C ARG A 23 -3.14 -1.91 10.02
N LEU A 24 -2.93 -2.63 8.93
CA LEU A 24 -2.49 -2.09 7.64
C LEU A 24 -3.68 -2.01 6.69
N VAL A 25 -3.94 -0.82 6.17
CA VAL A 25 -4.99 -0.54 5.19
C VAL A 25 -4.33 -0.27 3.83
N TYR A 26 -4.68 -1.07 2.84
CA TYR A 26 -4.26 -0.86 1.46
C TYR A 26 -5.39 -0.21 0.68
N MET A 27 -5.13 0.95 0.08
CA MET A 27 -6.07 1.73 -0.72
C MET A 27 -5.62 1.74 -2.18
N GLY A 28 -6.45 1.26 -3.11
CA GLY A 28 -6.13 1.17 -4.53
C GLY A 28 -6.43 -0.20 -5.14
N ASP A 29 -5.74 -0.59 -6.21
CA ASP A 29 -5.97 -1.88 -6.88
C ASP A 29 -5.31 -3.04 -6.12
N ALA A 30 -6.08 -3.76 -5.32
CA ALA A 30 -5.59 -4.85 -4.49
C ALA A 30 -5.46 -6.21 -5.21
N ARG A 31 -5.78 -6.30 -6.51
CA ARG A 31 -5.74 -7.55 -7.29
C ARG A 31 -4.34 -8.03 -7.64
N TYR A 32 -3.36 -7.11 -7.65
CA TYR A 32 -2.02 -7.37 -8.18
C TYR A 32 -0.96 -7.58 -7.09
N ASN A 33 0.30 -7.43 -7.49
CA ASN A 33 1.47 -7.80 -6.71
C ASN A 33 1.56 -7.17 -5.33
N MET A 34 1.28 -5.86 -5.18
CA MET A 34 1.37 -5.19 -3.88
C MET A 34 0.26 -5.62 -2.94
N GLY A 35 -1.00 -5.52 -3.35
CA GLY A 35 -2.14 -5.93 -2.54
C GLY A 35 -2.03 -7.38 -2.08
N ASN A 36 -1.73 -8.31 -3.00
CA ASN A 36 -1.56 -9.73 -2.69
C ASN A 36 -0.38 -9.99 -1.76
N SER A 37 0.78 -9.36 -1.99
CA SER A 37 1.96 -9.57 -1.16
C SER A 37 1.79 -9.02 0.26
N LEU A 38 1.19 -7.84 0.41
CA LEU A 38 0.87 -7.25 1.70
C LEU A 38 -0.13 -8.12 2.47
N MET A 39 -1.21 -8.59 1.82
CA MET A 39 -2.21 -9.46 2.45
C MET A 39 -1.59 -10.76 2.97
N VAL A 40 -0.77 -11.45 2.15
CA VAL A 40 -0.06 -12.67 2.56
C VAL A 40 0.90 -12.41 3.72
N THR A 41 1.63 -11.30 3.67
CA THR A 41 2.61 -10.93 4.69
C THR A 41 1.92 -10.60 6.00
N CYS A 42 0.87 -9.80 5.97
CA CYS A 42 0.06 -9.49 7.16
C CYS A 42 -0.53 -10.76 7.79
N ALA A 43 -1.14 -11.63 6.98
CA ALA A 43 -1.67 -12.90 7.47
C ALA A 43 -0.62 -13.74 8.20
N LYS A 44 0.60 -13.84 7.66
CA LYS A 44 1.70 -14.62 8.25
C LYS A 44 2.28 -13.99 9.53
N LEU A 45 2.26 -12.68 9.65
CA LEU A 45 2.89 -11.96 10.77
C LEU A 45 1.90 -11.57 11.89
N GLY A 46 0.64 -11.98 11.78
CA GLY A 46 -0.38 -11.67 12.78
C GLY A 46 -0.79 -10.19 12.76
N MET A 47 -0.74 -9.55 11.57
CA MET A 47 -1.18 -8.19 11.31
C MET A 47 -2.58 -8.19 10.71
N ASP A 48 -3.37 -7.17 10.99
CA ASP A 48 -4.67 -6.98 10.35
C ASP A 48 -4.50 -6.32 8.99
N PHE A 49 -5.01 -6.95 7.93
CA PHE A 49 -5.00 -6.41 6.58
C PHE A 49 -6.40 -5.96 6.16
N VAL A 50 -6.49 -4.76 5.62
CA VAL A 50 -7.73 -4.23 5.05
C VAL A 50 -7.47 -3.83 3.60
N ALA A 51 -8.18 -4.45 2.65
CA ALA A 51 -8.28 -3.93 1.29
C ALA A 51 -9.46 -2.96 1.24
N CYS A 52 -9.17 -1.66 1.22
CA CYS A 52 -10.14 -0.58 1.14
C CYS A 52 -10.17 -0.04 -0.29
N THR A 53 -11.09 -0.57 -1.10
CA THR A 53 -11.18 -0.24 -2.52
C THR A 53 -12.54 -0.68 -3.08
N SER A 54 -12.87 -0.32 -4.32
CA SER A 54 -14.05 -0.84 -4.99
C SER A 54 -13.98 -2.37 -5.14
N LYS A 55 -15.11 -3.04 -4.98
CA LYS A 55 -15.25 -4.50 -5.10
C LYS A 55 -14.61 -5.08 -6.37
N LYS A 56 -14.61 -4.32 -7.46
CA LYS A 56 -13.96 -4.66 -8.73
C LYS A 56 -12.45 -4.88 -8.59
N TYR A 57 -11.83 -4.28 -7.59
CA TYR A 57 -10.38 -4.27 -7.33
C TYR A 57 -10.00 -5.08 -6.09
N PHE A 58 -10.91 -5.88 -5.55
CA PHE A 58 -10.59 -6.80 -4.46
C PHE A 58 -9.64 -7.91 -4.92
N PRO A 59 -8.80 -8.45 -4.02
CA PRO A 59 -7.98 -9.62 -4.29
C PRO A 59 -8.81 -10.83 -4.75
N ASP A 60 -8.15 -11.75 -5.46
CA ASP A 60 -8.79 -13.02 -5.86
C ASP A 60 -9.33 -13.79 -4.65
N ALA A 61 -10.55 -14.34 -4.77
CA ALA A 61 -11.23 -15.00 -3.66
C ALA A 61 -10.46 -16.19 -3.09
N LYS A 62 -9.72 -16.95 -3.92
CA LYS A 62 -8.90 -18.08 -3.44
C LYS A 62 -7.69 -17.60 -2.64
N MET A 63 -7.13 -16.45 -3.03
CA MET A 63 -6.05 -15.83 -2.28
C MET A 63 -6.55 -15.31 -0.93
N VAL A 64 -7.73 -14.72 -0.89
CA VAL A 64 -8.38 -14.28 0.36
C VAL A 64 -8.61 -15.48 1.28
N GLU A 65 -9.23 -16.56 0.77
CA GLU A 65 -9.49 -17.79 1.54
C GLU A 65 -8.19 -18.39 2.10
N TYR A 66 -7.13 -18.43 1.30
CA TYR A 66 -5.81 -18.88 1.77
C TYR A 66 -5.29 -18.00 2.93
N CYS A 67 -5.36 -16.69 2.79
CA CYS A 67 -4.89 -15.74 3.81
C CYS A 67 -5.74 -15.80 5.08
N GLU A 68 -7.05 -15.97 4.97
CA GLU A 68 -7.94 -16.18 6.12
C GLU A 68 -7.61 -17.47 6.86
N GLY A 69 -7.23 -18.53 6.12
CA GLY A 69 -6.75 -19.79 6.71
C GLY A 69 -5.50 -19.56 7.56
N VAL A 70 -4.50 -18.87 7.01
CA VAL A 70 -3.26 -18.52 7.73
C VAL A 70 -3.55 -17.58 8.92
N ALA A 71 -4.43 -16.62 8.73
CA ALA A 71 -4.81 -15.64 9.76
C ALA A 71 -5.39 -16.29 11.02
N LYS A 72 -6.15 -17.39 10.88
CA LYS A 72 -6.66 -18.16 12.02
C LYS A 72 -5.55 -18.72 12.92
N GLU A 73 -4.40 -19.04 12.36
CA GLU A 73 -3.25 -19.60 13.11
C GLU A 73 -2.43 -18.49 13.78
N THR A 74 -2.31 -17.33 13.14
CA THR A 74 -1.45 -16.23 13.58
C THR A 74 -2.15 -15.19 14.45
N GLY A 75 -3.50 -15.15 14.39
CA GLY A 75 -4.32 -14.16 15.05
C GLY A 75 -4.49 -12.87 14.23
N ALA A 76 -4.16 -12.90 12.92
CA ALA A 76 -4.43 -11.83 11.97
C ALA A 76 -5.91 -11.77 11.59
N SER A 77 -6.32 -10.68 10.93
CA SER A 77 -7.61 -10.58 10.25
C SER A 77 -7.44 -10.07 8.82
N ILE A 78 -8.36 -10.49 7.93
CA ILE A 78 -8.43 -10.04 6.54
C ILE A 78 -9.81 -9.41 6.34
N THR A 79 -9.85 -8.16 5.91
CA THR A 79 -11.08 -7.40 5.67
C THR A 79 -11.08 -6.81 4.29
N LEU A 80 -12.21 -6.87 3.59
CA LEU A 80 -12.44 -6.21 2.31
C LEU A 80 -13.60 -5.24 2.48
N THR A 81 -13.40 -3.97 2.13
CA THR A 81 -14.45 -2.95 2.27
C THR A 81 -14.38 -1.92 1.16
N GLU A 82 -15.55 -1.42 0.75
CA GLU A 82 -15.69 -0.28 -0.15
C GLU A 82 -15.87 1.04 0.62
N ASP A 83 -16.07 0.97 1.93
CA ASP A 83 -16.25 2.15 2.79
C ASP A 83 -14.90 2.64 3.30
N VAL A 84 -14.43 3.80 2.78
CA VAL A 84 -13.15 4.41 3.15
C VAL A 84 -13.11 4.74 4.64
N LYS A 85 -14.23 5.22 5.22
CA LYS A 85 -14.30 5.59 6.63
C LYS A 85 -14.19 4.37 7.54
N GLU A 86 -14.85 3.27 7.17
CA GLU A 86 -14.72 1.99 7.88
C GLU A 86 -13.31 1.41 7.72
N GLY A 87 -12.82 1.42 6.49
CA GLY A 87 -11.49 0.84 6.15
C GLY A 87 -10.35 1.50 6.89
N THR A 88 -10.30 2.83 6.87
CA THR A 88 -9.18 3.61 7.45
C THR A 88 -9.30 3.82 8.97
N LYS A 89 -10.46 3.48 9.56
CA LYS A 89 -10.67 3.62 10.99
C LYS A 89 -9.63 2.83 11.79
N ASP A 90 -9.02 3.51 12.75
CA ASP A 90 -8.01 2.95 13.65
C ASP A 90 -6.83 2.26 12.93
N ALA A 91 -6.52 2.66 11.70
CA ALA A 91 -5.36 2.17 10.98
C ALA A 91 -4.05 2.59 11.67
N ASP A 92 -3.08 1.69 11.74
CA ASP A 92 -1.69 2.00 12.10
C ASP A 92 -0.87 2.40 10.87
N VAL A 93 -1.21 1.82 9.71
CA VAL A 93 -0.55 2.06 8.42
C VAL A 93 -1.60 2.25 7.34
N ILE A 94 -1.48 3.31 6.54
CA ILE A 94 -2.19 3.46 5.26
C ILE A 94 -1.17 3.32 4.15
N TYR A 95 -1.42 2.38 3.24
CA TYR A 95 -0.55 2.03 2.13
C TYR A 95 -1.28 2.21 0.80
N THR A 96 -0.62 2.74 -0.21
CA THR A 96 -1.14 2.77 -1.59
C THR A 96 -0.04 2.50 -2.61
N ASP A 97 -0.42 2.32 -3.85
CA ASP A 97 0.44 2.14 -5.01
C ASP A 97 -0.19 2.83 -6.22
N VAL A 98 0.57 3.05 -7.27
CA VAL A 98 0.06 3.63 -8.51
C VAL A 98 -1.15 2.85 -9.05
N TRP A 99 -2.15 3.57 -9.53
CA TRP A 99 -3.39 2.95 -10.02
C TRP A 99 -3.26 2.29 -11.39
N VAL A 100 -2.28 2.73 -12.16
CA VAL A 100 -1.93 2.13 -13.46
C VAL A 100 -0.47 1.74 -13.45
N SER A 101 -0.21 0.45 -13.56
CA SER A 101 1.15 -0.10 -13.54
C SER A 101 1.88 0.16 -14.86
N MET A 102 3.20 0.21 -14.79
CA MET A 102 4.03 0.31 -15.99
C MET A 102 3.73 -0.86 -16.95
N GLY A 103 3.40 -0.54 -18.21
CA GLY A 103 3.08 -1.52 -19.26
C GLY A 103 1.60 -1.83 -19.42
N GLU A 104 0.72 -1.26 -18.60
CA GLU A 104 -0.72 -1.30 -18.86
C GLU A 104 -1.08 -0.29 -19.99
N PRO A 105 -2.13 -0.58 -20.79
CA PRO A 105 -2.55 0.31 -21.88
C PRO A 105 -3.06 1.67 -21.37
N ASP A 106 -2.83 2.73 -22.16
CA ASP A 106 -3.28 4.10 -21.79
C ASP A 106 -4.80 4.23 -21.68
N GLU A 107 -5.54 3.34 -22.35
CA GLU A 107 -7.01 3.38 -22.38
C GLU A 107 -7.63 3.06 -21.01
N ILE A 108 -6.90 2.42 -20.11
CA ILE A 108 -7.45 2.06 -18.80
C ILE A 108 -7.41 3.23 -17.79
N TRP A 109 -6.70 4.32 -18.08
CA TRP A 109 -6.58 5.44 -17.15
C TRP A 109 -7.92 6.04 -16.77
N GLU A 110 -8.81 6.26 -17.75
CA GLU A 110 -10.13 6.87 -17.49
C GLU A 110 -10.96 6.01 -16.53
N GLU A 111 -10.99 4.70 -16.76
CA GLU A 111 -11.68 3.74 -15.90
C GLU A 111 -11.07 3.70 -14.48
N ARG A 112 -9.73 3.65 -14.39
CA ARG A 112 -9.03 3.61 -13.11
C ARG A 112 -9.23 4.89 -12.30
N LEU A 113 -9.13 6.04 -12.94
CA LEU A 113 -9.39 7.34 -12.31
C LEU A 113 -10.82 7.42 -11.78
N HIS A 114 -11.80 7.05 -12.61
CA HIS A 114 -13.19 7.04 -12.20
C HIS A 114 -13.44 6.13 -10.98
N ASP A 115 -12.92 4.91 -11.00
CA ASP A 115 -13.22 3.90 -10.00
C ASP A 115 -12.39 4.07 -8.71
N LEU A 116 -11.16 4.58 -8.80
CA LEU A 116 -10.22 4.61 -7.67
C LEU A 116 -10.05 5.99 -7.03
N MET A 117 -10.49 7.08 -7.69
CA MET A 117 -10.43 8.42 -7.10
C MET A 117 -11.11 8.52 -5.72
N PRO A 118 -12.25 7.82 -5.44
CA PRO A 118 -12.82 7.78 -4.09
C PRO A 118 -11.90 7.17 -3.03
N TYR A 119 -10.88 6.42 -3.45
CA TYR A 119 -9.91 5.72 -2.59
C TYR A 119 -8.54 6.40 -2.60
N GLN A 120 -8.45 7.64 -3.05
CA GLN A 120 -7.23 8.46 -2.92
C GLN A 120 -6.88 8.63 -1.44
N VAL A 121 -5.61 8.41 -1.09
CA VAL A 121 -5.12 8.70 0.26
C VAL A 121 -4.96 10.20 0.43
N ASN A 122 -5.82 10.78 1.23
CA ASN A 122 -5.90 12.21 1.49
C ASN A 122 -5.90 12.47 3.01
N LYS A 123 -5.99 13.74 3.39
CA LYS A 123 -5.99 14.16 4.78
C LYS A 123 -7.14 13.57 5.60
N GLU A 124 -8.31 13.40 5.02
CA GLU A 124 -9.48 12.81 5.70
C GLU A 124 -9.23 11.34 6.01
N ALA A 125 -8.67 10.58 5.08
CA ALA A 125 -8.29 9.18 5.30
C ALA A 125 -7.24 9.06 6.42
N MET A 126 -6.21 9.91 6.40
CA MET A 126 -5.17 9.93 7.44
C MET A 126 -5.72 10.38 8.80
N ALA A 127 -6.63 11.35 8.83
CA ALA A 127 -7.25 11.82 10.08
C ALA A 127 -8.17 10.79 10.74
N ASN A 128 -8.72 9.85 9.96
CA ASN A 128 -9.55 8.76 10.48
C ASN A 128 -8.73 7.59 11.06
N ALA A 129 -7.45 7.51 10.71
CA ALA A 129 -6.49 6.58 11.27
C ALA A 129 -6.07 6.97 12.70
N LYS A 130 -5.23 6.17 13.35
CA LYS A 130 -4.65 6.51 14.65
C LYS A 130 -3.76 7.75 14.54
N GLU A 131 -3.64 8.52 15.62
CA GLU A 131 -2.78 9.72 15.68
C GLU A 131 -1.32 9.46 15.27
N GLY A 132 -0.79 8.28 15.60
CA GLY A 132 0.56 7.84 15.22
C GLY A 132 0.63 7.01 13.94
N ALA A 133 -0.41 7.01 13.11
CA ALA A 133 -0.43 6.26 11.86
C ALA A 133 0.60 6.79 10.86
N ILE A 134 1.21 5.88 10.10
CA ILE A 134 2.17 6.20 9.05
C ILE A 134 1.57 5.97 7.67
N PHE A 135 2.01 6.78 6.70
CA PHE A 135 1.72 6.61 5.29
C PHE A 135 2.90 5.96 4.57
N MET A 136 2.63 4.95 3.74
CA MET A 136 3.62 4.18 2.98
C MET A 136 3.24 4.06 1.51
N HIS A 137 4.26 3.96 0.65
CA HIS A 137 4.12 3.82 -0.80
C HIS A 137 5.40 3.24 -1.40
N CYS A 138 5.30 2.19 -2.20
CA CYS A 138 6.47 1.50 -2.78
C CYS A 138 7.23 2.28 -3.85
N LEU A 139 6.76 3.46 -4.23
CA LEU A 139 7.29 4.32 -5.28
C LEU A 139 7.43 3.64 -6.67
N PRO A 140 7.29 4.39 -7.78
CA PRO A 140 7.02 5.85 -7.85
C PRO A 140 5.60 6.22 -7.45
N ALA A 141 5.36 7.49 -7.08
CA ALA A 141 4.05 8.05 -6.75
C ALA A 141 3.68 9.20 -7.69
N PHE A 142 2.36 9.40 -7.90
CA PHE A 142 1.84 10.50 -8.72
C PHE A 142 1.04 11.48 -7.87
N HIS A 143 1.72 12.15 -6.96
CA HIS A 143 1.15 13.12 -6.02
C HIS A 143 1.29 14.58 -6.48
N ASP A 144 2.05 14.84 -7.57
CA ASP A 144 2.29 16.17 -8.10
C ASP A 144 2.50 16.17 -9.64
N LEU A 145 2.79 17.35 -10.20
CA LEU A 145 3.05 17.53 -11.64
C LEU A 145 4.54 17.53 -12.01
N LYS A 146 5.44 17.07 -11.12
CA LYS A 146 6.88 17.05 -11.42
C LYS A 146 7.28 15.88 -12.32
N THR A 147 6.49 14.81 -12.36
CA THR A 147 6.73 13.66 -13.23
C THR A 147 6.15 13.86 -14.62
N ARG A 148 6.73 13.20 -15.64
CA ARG A 148 6.19 13.20 -17.01
C ARG A 148 4.77 12.64 -17.04
N ILE A 149 4.54 11.50 -16.42
CA ILE A 149 3.24 10.82 -16.40
C ILE A 149 2.20 11.68 -15.68
N GLY A 150 2.53 12.29 -14.54
CA GLY A 150 1.62 13.19 -13.82
C GLY A 150 1.16 14.36 -14.70
N LYS A 151 2.06 14.96 -15.51
CA LYS A 151 1.70 16.00 -16.46
C LYS A 151 0.79 15.50 -17.57
N GLU A 152 1.11 14.35 -18.19
CA GLU A 152 0.31 13.75 -19.26
C GLU A 152 -1.11 13.43 -18.78
N VAL A 153 -1.25 12.87 -17.56
CA VAL A 153 -2.55 12.59 -16.94
C VAL A 153 -3.32 13.88 -16.64
N TYR A 154 -2.64 14.90 -16.12
CA TYR A 154 -3.26 16.20 -15.87
C TYR A 154 -3.77 16.86 -17.16
N GLU A 155 -2.97 16.88 -18.21
CA GLU A 155 -3.35 17.44 -19.51
C GLU A 155 -4.56 16.73 -20.13
N LYS A 156 -4.67 15.40 -19.92
CA LYS A 156 -5.72 14.58 -20.51
C LYS A 156 -6.99 14.51 -19.66
N PHE A 157 -6.84 14.45 -18.34
CA PHE A 157 -7.95 14.15 -17.42
C PHE A 157 -8.19 15.24 -16.36
N GLY A 158 -7.27 16.20 -16.17
CA GLY A 158 -7.43 17.32 -15.24
C GLY A 158 -7.06 17.01 -13.77
N TYR A 159 -6.53 15.84 -13.45
CA TYR A 159 -6.11 15.47 -12.09
C TYR A 159 -4.64 15.75 -11.87
N SER A 160 -4.32 16.58 -10.87
CA SER A 160 -2.94 16.93 -10.50
C SER A 160 -2.33 15.99 -9.46
N GLU A 161 -3.16 15.26 -8.72
CA GLU A 161 -2.80 14.31 -7.68
C GLU A 161 -3.64 13.04 -7.90
N LEU A 162 -3.04 11.87 -7.82
CA LEU A 162 -3.71 10.61 -8.15
C LEU A 162 -3.95 9.77 -6.88
N GLU A 163 -3.17 8.73 -6.66
CA GLU A 163 -3.38 7.75 -5.58
C GLU A 163 -3.17 8.33 -4.18
N VAL A 164 -2.45 9.44 -4.08
CA VAL A 164 -2.20 10.17 -2.84
C VAL A 164 -2.10 11.67 -3.10
N THR A 165 -2.55 12.50 -2.16
CA THR A 165 -2.37 13.95 -2.23
C THR A 165 -0.95 14.36 -1.85
N ASP A 166 -0.46 15.48 -2.40
CA ASP A 166 0.86 16.04 -2.09
C ASP A 166 1.00 16.36 -0.59
N GLU A 167 -0.07 16.87 0.04
CA GLU A 167 -0.12 17.13 1.48
C GLU A 167 0.16 15.88 2.34
N VAL A 168 -0.32 14.71 1.93
CA VAL A 168 -0.06 13.45 2.64
C VAL A 168 1.32 12.92 2.30
N PHE A 169 1.69 12.92 1.02
CA PHE A 169 2.98 12.40 0.56
C PHE A 169 4.18 13.12 1.18
N GLU A 170 4.12 14.45 1.25
CA GLU A 170 5.15 15.31 1.87
C GLU A 170 4.89 15.57 3.36
N GLY A 171 3.83 15.00 3.91
CA GLY A 171 3.39 15.18 5.29
C GLY A 171 4.27 14.45 6.31
N ARG A 172 4.13 14.81 7.60
CA ARG A 172 4.93 14.23 8.71
C ARG A 172 4.69 12.74 8.95
N GLN A 173 3.56 12.22 8.51
CA GLN A 173 3.21 10.80 8.66
C GLN A 173 3.75 9.95 7.52
N SER A 174 4.27 10.57 6.47
CA SER A 174 4.87 9.87 5.33
C SER A 174 6.26 9.34 5.69
N VAL A 175 6.45 8.05 5.47
CA VAL A 175 7.73 7.35 5.69
C VAL A 175 8.24 6.69 4.40
N VAL A 176 7.78 7.18 3.26
CA VAL A 176 8.06 6.60 1.93
C VAL A 176 9.55 6.57 1.59
N PHE A 177 10.32 7.55 2.05
CA PHE A 177 11.77 7.59 1.80
C PHE A 177 12.54 6.66 2.73
N ASP A 178 12.11 6.48 3.99
CA ASP A 178 12.66 5.48 4.89
C ASP A 178 12.39 4.06 4.35
N GLU A 179 11.18 3.84 3.82
CA GLU A 179 10.80 2.61 3.15
C GLU A 179 11.68 2.32 1.93
N ALA A 180 11.93 3.33 1.09
CA ALA A 180 12.80 3.20 -0.08
C ALA A 180 14.26 2.90 0.31
N GLU A 181 14.78 3.53 1.36
CA GLU A 181 16.10 3.24 1.91
C GLU A 181 16.15 1.81 2.47
N ASN A 182 15.15 1.40 3.24
CA ASN A 182 15.05 0.06 3.80
C ASN A 182 15.00 -1.03 2.72
N ARG A 183 14.48 -0.74 1.54
CA ARG A 183 14.54 -1.66 0.42
C ARG A 183 15.98 -1.97 0.00
N MET A 184 16.85 -0.98 -0.05
CA MET A 184 18.28 -1.18 -0.31
C MET A 184 18.92 -2.06 0.78
N HIS A 185 18.66 -1.76 2.04
CA HIS A 185 19.24 -2.49 3.17
C HIS A 185 18.78 -3.94 3.22
N THR A 186 17.49 -4.21 3.03
CA THR A 186 16.94 -5.57 3.08
C THR A 186 17.37 -6.42 1.89
N ILE A 187 17.46 -5.85 0.68
CA ILE A 187 18.00 -6.55 -0.48
C ILE A 187 19.48 -6.88 -0.28
N LYS A 188 20.28 -5.93 0.22
CA LYS A 188 21.69 -6.18 0.56
C LYS A 188 21.83 -7.30 1.59
N ALA A 189 21.02 -7.30 2.63
CA ALA A 189 21.01 -8.36 3.64
C ALA A 189 20.67 -9.73 3.02
N CYS A 190 19.64 -9.80 2.16
CA CYS A 190 19.29 -11.04 1.44
C CYS A 190 20.43 -11.57 0.60
N LEU A 191 21.11 -10.71 -0.17
CA LEU A 191 22.24 -11.10 -1.01
C LEU A 191 23.40 -11.63 -0.17
N LEU A 192 23.74 -10.96 0.93
CA LEU A 192 24.82 -11.40 1.83
C LEU A 192 24.48 -12.74 2.51
N TYR A 193 23.21 -12.95 2.88
CA TYR A 193 22.77 -14.15 3.58
C TYR A 193 22.65 -15.37 2.65
N THR A 194 22.31 -15.15 1.38
CA THR A 194 22.05 -16.23 0.42
C THR A 194 23.22 -16.50 -0.51
N SER A 195 24.22 -15.60 -0.58
CA SER A 195 25.41 -15.83 -1.38
C SER A 195 26.35 -16.81 -0.68
N PRO A 196 26.92 -17.79 -1.40
CA PRO A 196 27.96 -18.65 -0.81
C PRO A 196 29.14 -17.77 -0.37
N SER A 197 29.61 -18.03 0.85
CA SER A 197 30.86 -17.42 1.33
C SER A 197 32.01 -17.88 0.45
N PRO A 198 32.93 -16.99 0.02
CA PRO A 198 34.13 -17.39 -0.69
C PRO A 198 35.00 -18.31 0.15
#